data_a648905019ada4825103dba880a84c1b
#
_entry.id   a648905019ada4825103dba880a84c1b
#
_cell.length_a   1.000
_cell.length_b   1.000
_cell.length_c   1.000
_cell.angle_alpha   90.00
_cell.angle_beta   90.00
_cell.angle_gamma   90.00
#
_symmetry.space_group_name_H-M   'P 1'
#
loop_
_entity.id
_entity.type
_entity.pdbx_description
1 polymer ?
#
loop_
_entity_poly.entity_id
_entity_poly.type
_entity_poly.pdbx_seq_one_letter_code
_entity_poly.pdbx_strand_id
1 'polypeptide(L)'
;MSLIELIEQSAAQLESAGVSFGHGTTNAFDEAAWLVLWQLGLPLDTPLDGETLLGKMPVGEVEYAQVAVLLEARIVSRKPTAYLTREAWLHGVSFYVDERAIVPRSFIAELLVDGTIDAWLGTDTRRVLDLCTGNGSLAVLAAMAYPDVVVDASDISGAALDVARINVDKHGLQDRISLLKSDGLLSLTKPYDLILCNPPYVNAKSMAALPAEYRAEPALALDGNRQGGSDGMDFIRTLLYQAPAHLTAEGVLVLEIGNERHHFEAAFPKLDVVWLPTSAGIDQVLLVTATTLQTPSTQLLVRVDSAALN
;
A
#
# COMPACT_ATOMS: atom_id res chain seq x y z
N MET A 1 -4.29 24.88 28.05
CA MET A 1 -4.49 23.50 27.59
C MET A 1 -3.13 22.88 27.35
N SER A 2 -2.88 21.70 27.87
CA SER A 2 -1.65 20.97 27.60
C SER A 2 -1.73 20.22 26.25
N LEU A 3 -0.59 19.72 25.76
CA LEU A 3 -0.52 18.95 24.52
C LEU A 3 -1.43 17.71 24.57
N ILE A 4 -1.36 16.94 25.68
CA ILE A 4 -2.17 15.72 25.82
C ILE A 4 -3.67 16.04 25.88
N GLU A 5 -4.08 17.10 26.62
CA GLU A 5 -5.49 17.52 26.65
C GLU A 5 -6.00 17.95 25.27
N LEU A 6 -5.16 18.58 24.45
CA LEU A 6 -5.53 18.92 23.07
C LEU A 6 -5.72 17.68 22.20
N ILE A 7 -4.83 16.69 22.32
CA ILE A 7 -4.93 15.41 21.58
C ILE A 7 -6.20 14.67 22.00
N GLU A 8 -6.48 14.54 23.30
CA GLU A 8 -7.68 13.87 23.82
C GLU A 8 -8.97 14.56 23.34
N GLN A 9 -8.99 15.91 23.39
CA GLN A 9 -10.12 16.67 22.88
C GLN A 9 -10.32 16.48 21.36
N SER A 10 -9.23 16.45 20.59
CA SER A 10 -9.25 16.22 19.14
C SER A 10 -9.74 14.81 18.81
N ALA A 11 -9.28 13.80 19.56
CA ALA A 11 -9.74 12.42 19.43
C ALA A 11 -11.25 12.29 19.67
N ALA A 12 -11.76 12.90 20.74
CA ALA A 12 -13.20 12.92 21.03
C ALA A 12 -14.03 13.58 19.91
N GLN A 13 -13.49 14.60 19.24
CA GLN A 13 -14.16 15.24 18.09
C GLN A 13 -14.18 14.31 16.86
N LEU A 14 -13.07 13.61 16.56
CA LEU A 14 -13.01 12.62 15.47
C LEU A 14 -14.01 11.47 15.71
N GLU A 15 -14.06 10.92 16.92
CA GLU A 15 -15.03 9.88 17.29
C GLU A 15 -16.48 10.35 17.14
N SER A 16 -16.81 11.54 17.70
CA SER A 16 -18.13 12.12 17.63
C SER A 16 -18.58 12.40 16.19
N ALA A 17 -17.64 12.73 15.30
CA ALA A 17 -17.90 12.94 13.89
C ALA A 17 -18.04 11.63 13.12
N GLY A 18 -17.77 10.47 13.72
CA GLY A 18 -17.87 9.15 13.10
C GLY A 18 -16.96 9.02 11.87
N VAL A 19 -15.72 9.53 11.93
CA VAL A 19 -14.73 9.32 10.88
C VAL A 19 -14.23 7.88 10.92
N SER A 20 -13.84 7.34 9.75
CA SER A 20 -13.23 6.02 9.66
C SER A 20 -11.71 6.14 9.67
N PHE A 21 -11.08 5.20 10.37
CA PHE A 21 -9.64 5.05 10.47
C PHE A 21 -9.16 3.91 9.55
N GLY A 22 -7.83 3.74 9.37
CA GLY A 22 -7.24 2.69 8.53
C GLY A 22 -6.25 3.19 7.49
N HIS A 23 -5.94 4.49 7.51
CA HIS A 23 -4.98 5.14 6.62
C HIS A 23 -3.69 5.54 7.37
N GLY A 24 -3.11 4.58 8.10
CA GLY A 24 -1.91 4.77 8.94
C GLY A 24 -2.19 4.79 10.43
N THR A 25 -3.47 4.90 10.85
CA THR A 25 -3.92 4.82 12.24
C THR A 25 -5.13 3.89 12.33
N THR A 26 -5.38 3.33 13.51
CA THR A 26 -6.49 2.40 13.75
C THR A 26 -7.55 2.94 14.72
N ASN A 27 -7.30 4.10 15.32
CA ASN A 27 -8.18 4.71 16.32
C ASN A 27 -8.07 6.24 16.30
N ALA A 28 -9.00 6.89 16.99
CA ALA A 28 -9.10 8.35 17.03
C ALA A 28 -7.93 9.03 17.76
N PHE A 29 -7.40 8.41 18.82
CA PHE A 29 -6.30 8.99 19.60
C PHE A 29 -5.02 9.07 18.77
N ASP A 30 -4.63 7.98 18.10
CA ASP A 30 -3.44 7.96 17.25
C ASP A 30 -3.56 8.94 16.08
N GLU A 31 -4.75 9.06 15.47
CA GLU A 31 -4.96 10.01 14.39
C GLU A 31 -4.95 11.47 14.88
N ALA A 32 -5.54 11.75 16.04
CA ALA A 32 -5.48 13.05 16.66
C ALA A 32 -4.04 13.42 17.05
N ALA A 33 -3.29 12.47 17.62
CA ALA A 33 -1.88 12.65 17.93
C ALA A 33 -1.08 13.00 16.67
N TRP A 34 -1.27 12.27 15.58
CA TRP A 34 -0.63 12.60 14.31
C TRP A 34 -0.94 14.02 13.85
N LEU A 35 -2.23 14.41 13.78
CA LEU A 35 -2.66 15.74 13.33
C LEU A 35 -2.06 16.85 14.20
N VAL A 36 -2.12 16.69 15.53
CA VAL A 36 -1.64 17.67 16.49
C VAL A 36 -0.12 17.80 16.45
N LEU A 37 0.61 16.69 16.54
CA LEU A 37 2.07 16.69 16.50
C LEU A 37 2.59 17.25 15.17
N TRP A 38 2.02 16.82 14.06
CA TRP A 38 2.39 17.34 12.73
C TRP A 38 2.18 18.87 12.64
N GLN A 39 1.00 19.36 13.10
CA GLN A 39 0.70 20.79 13.05
C GLN A 39 1.63 21.62 13.92
N LEU A 40 2.09 21.05 15.05
CA LEU A 40 3.01 21.71 15.97
C LEU A 40 4.50 21.54 15.58
N GLY A 41 4.78 20.79 14.51
CA GLY A 41 6.16 20.49 14.08
C GLY A 41 6.92 19.59 15.07
N LEU A 42 6.21 18.79 15.85
CA LEU A 42 6.77 17.83 16.79
C LEU A 42 6.96 16.46 16.13
N PRO A 43 7.99 15.68 16.53
CA PRO A 43 8.16 14.31 16.05
C PRO A 43 6.94 13.45 16.37
N LEU A 44 6.53 12.58 15.43
CA LEU A 44 5.35 11.72 15.60
C LEU A 44 5.56 10.62 16.66
N ASP A 45 6.79 10.33 17.03
CA ASP A 45 7.18 9.43 18.12
C ASP A 45 7.31 10.14 19.48
N THR A 46 6.83 11.38 19.58
CA THR A 46 6.81 12.14 20.84
C THR A 46 6.09 11.35 21.92
N PRO A 47 6.72 11.11 23.10
CA PRO A 47 6.04 10.45 24.23
C PRO A 47 4.83 11.25 24.71
N LEU A 48 3.65 10.63 24.68
CA LEU A 48 2.36 11.26 24.98
C LEU A 48 1.76 10.81 26.30
N ASP A 49 2.56 10.30 27.25
CA ASP A 49 2.05 10.07 28.58
C ASP A 49 1.84 11.40 29.33
N GLY A 50 0.77 11.48 30.10
CA GLY A 50 0.41 12.68 30.88
C GLY A 50 1.40 13.05 32.00
N GLU A 51 2.47 12.27 32.16
CA GLU A 51 3.52 12.51 33.17
C GLU A 51 4.77 13.16 32.57
N THR A 52 4.98 13.05 31.24
CA THR A 52 6.13 13.66 30.56
C THR A 52 6.05 15.19 30.53
N LEU A 53 7.21 15.84 30.44
CA LEU A 53 7.30 17.29 30.23
C LEU A 53 6.65 17.71 28.93
N LEU A 54 6.74 16.86 27.87
CA LEU A 54 6.14 17.12 26.56
C LEU A 54 4.62 16.98 26.59
N GLY A 55 4.07 15.94 27.24
CA GLY A 55 2.62 15.80 27.40
C GLY A 55 1.98 16.98 28.16
N LYS A 56 2.72 17.57 29.12
CA LYS A 56 2.31 18.75 29.88
C LYS A 56 2.65 20.09 29.21
N MET A 57 3.28 20.08 28.04
CA MET A 57 3.64 21.31 27.34
C MET A 57 2.39 22.17 27.07
N PRO A 58 2.38 23.45 27.44
CA PRO A 58 1.25 24.30 27.14
C PRO A 58 1.19 24.62 25.65
N VAL A 59 0.01 24.50 25.06
CA VAL A 59 -0.26 24.89 23.68
C VAL A 59 -0.84 26.29 23.65
N GLY A 60 -0.27 27.18 22.84
CA GLY A 60 -0.71 28.55 22.66
C GLY A 60 -2.04 28.67 21.90
N GLU A 61 -2.67 29.85 21.98
CA GLU A 61 -3.96 30.06 21.29
C GLU A 61 -3.85 30.01 19.78
N VAL A 62 -2.73 30.43 19.20
CA VAL A 62 -2.50 30.39 17.75
C VAL A 62 -2.34 28.94 17.26
N GLU A 63 -1.53 28.15 17.95
CA GLU A 63 -1.32 26.73 17.64
C GLU A 63 -2.62 25.95 17.80
N TYR A 64 -3.38 26.19 18.87
CA TYR A 64 -4.71 25.62 19.06
C TYR A 64 -5.64 25.92 17.87
N ALA A 65 -5.69 27.18 17.43
CA ALA A 65 -6.53 27.56 16.29
C ALA A 65 -6.11 26.86 14.99
N GLN A 66 -4.82 26.68 14.77
CA GLN A 66 -4.28 25.98 13.60
C GLN A 66 -4.66 24.47 13.63
N VAL A 67 -4.54 23.82 14.79
CA VAL A 67 -4.98 22.42 14.96
C VAL A 67 -6.47 22.31 14.73
N ALA A 68 -7.30 23.24 15.26
CA ALA A 68 -8.74 23.22 15.07
C ALA A 68 -9.14 23.29 13.57
N VAL A 69 -8.46 24.13 12.77
CA VAL A 69 -8.68 24.24 11.32
C VAL A 69 -8.35 22.93 10.61
N LEU A 70 -7.22 22.30 10.96
CA LEU A 70 -6.82 21.04 10.34
C LEU A 70 -7.77 19.90 10.71
N LEU A 71 -8.20 19.84 11.97
CA LEU A 71 -9.16 18.87 12.48
C LEU A 71 -10.54 19.03 11.81
N GLU A 72 -11.02 20.26 11.67
CA GLU A 72 -12.26 20.55 10.92
C GLU A 72 -12.14 20.12 9.46
N ALA A 73 -11.01 20.40 8.80
CA ALA A 73 -10.75 19.99 7.44
C ALA A 73 -10.84 18.45 7.32
N ARG A 74 -10.30 17.68 8.28
CA ARG A 74 -10.39 16.22 8.33
C ARG A 74 -11.82 15.74 8.47
N ILE A 75 -12.58 16.32 9.40
CA ILE A 75 -13.97 15.95 9.69
C ILE A 75 -14.89 16.25 8.50
N VAL A 76 -14.78 17.44 7.93
CA VAL A 76 -15.69 17.92 6.86
C VAL A 76 -15.36 17.26 5.52
N SER A 77 -14.08 17.21 5.15
CA SER A 77 -13.67 16.66 3.84
C SER A 77 -13.66 15.14 3.78
N ARG A 78 -13.59 14.47 4.93
CA ARG A 78 -13.41 13.02 5.05
C ARG A 78 -12.12 12.51 4.36
N LYS A 79 -11.20 13.38 3.99
CA LYS A 79 -9.91 12.97 3.45
C LYS A 79 -9.03 12.34 4.53
N PRO A 80 -8.31 11.26 4.22
CA PRO A 80 -7.29 10.72 5.12
C PRO A 80 -6.34 11.80 5.63
N THR A 81 -5.91 11.69 6.89
CA THR A 81 -4.93 12.59 7.48
C THR A 81 -3.67 12.71 6.64
N ALA A 82 -3.21 11.58 6.05
CA ALA A 82 -2.06 11.55 5.16
C ALA A 82 -2.17 12.52 3.97
N TYR A 83 -3.37 12.74 3.41
CA TYR A 83 -3.55 13.69 2.32
C TYR A 83 -3.56 15.15 2.79
N LEU A 84 -4.01 15.41 4.01
CA LEU A 84 -4.01 16.75 4.59
C LEU A 84 -2.59 17.18 4.97
N THR A 85 -1.81 16.24 5.51
CA THR A 85 -0.42 16.47 5.94
C THR A 85 0.58 16.29 4.78
N ARG A 86 0.16 15.67 3.67
CA ARG A 86 1.05 15.29 2.56
C ARG A 86 2.17 14.34 3.00
N GLU A 87 1.90 13.56 4.03
CA GLU A 87 2.87 12.65 4.63
C GLU A 87 2.18 11.38 5.07
N ALA A 88 2.86 10.24 4.89
CA ALA A 88 2.48 8.96 5.45
C ALA A 88 3.74 8.20 5.87
N TRP A 89 3.60 7.27 6.80
CA TRP A 89 4.70 6.48 7.31
C TRP A 89 4.42 5.00 7.10
N LEU A 90 5.42 4.26 6.63
CA LEU A 90 5.35 2.82 6.46
C LEU A 90 6.66 2.20 6.93
N HIS A 91 6.61 1.38 7.98
CA HIS A 91 7.78 0.76 8.63
C HIS A 91 8.92 1.75 8.95
N GLY A 92 8.58 2.91 9.52
CA GLY A 92 9.56 3.94 9.94
C GLY A 92 10.11 4.78 8.80
N VAL A 93 9.66 4.57 7.56
CA VAL A 93 10.04 5.37 6.40
C VAL A 93 8.92 6.33 6.05
N SER A 94 9.24 7.63 5.89
CA SER A 94 8.26 8.65 5.55
C SER A 94 8.11 8.83 4.04
N PHE A 95 6.87 8.91 3.56
CA PHE A 95 6.52 9.09 2.15
C PHE A 95 5.64 10.31 1.96
N TYR A 96 5.85 11.03 0.86
CA TYR A 96 4.88 11.97 0.35
C TYR A 96 3.69 11.20 -0.26
N VAL A 97 2.48 11.70 -0.01
CA VAL A 97 1.26 11.14 -0.61
C VAL A 97 0.21 12.24 -0.78
N ASP A 98 -0.57 12.14 -1.85
CA ASP A 98 -1.77 12.93 -2.11
C ASP A 98 -2.81 12.10 -2.86
N GLU A 99 -3.93 12.71 -3.23
CA GLU A 99 -5.10 12.05 -3.80
C GLU A 99 -4.86 11.34 -5.16
N ARG A 100 -3.64 11.44 -5.71
CA ARG A 100 -3.23 10.75 -6.96
C ARG A 100 -2.82 9.30 -6.73
N ALA A 101 -2.51 8.92 -5.48
CA ALA A 101 -2.11 7.57 -5.11
C ALA A 101 -2.77 7.17 -3.77
N ILE A 102 -2.93 5.87 -3.51
CA ILE A 102 -3.43 5.41 -2.20
C ILE A 102 -2.42 5.73 -1.10
N VAL A 103 -2.92 5.89 0.13
CA VAL A 103 -2.06 5.97 1.32
C VAL A 103 -1.30 4.66 1.49
N PRO A 104 0.04 4.67 1.60
CA PRO A 104 0.84 3.45 1.71
C PRO A 104 0.51 2.67 2.99
N ARG A 105 0.13 1.40 2.82
CA ARG A 105 -0.29 0.49 3.91
C ARG A 105 -0.14 -0.99 3.57
N SER A 106 0.69 -1.31 2.57
CA SER A 106 0.85 -2.69 2.11
C SER A 106 1.55 -3.56 3.16
N PHE A 107 1.00 -4.75 3.41
CA PHE A 107 1.61 -5.79 4.25
C PHE A 107 2.86 -6.41 3.61
N ILE A 108 3.05 -6.28 2.30
CA ILE A 108 4.31 -6.67 1.64
C ILE A 108 5.49 -5.89 2.22
N ALA A 109 5.27 -4.65 2.66
CA ALA A 109 6.30 -3.83 3.28
C ALA A 109 6.88 -4.46 4.56
N GLU A 110 6.02 -5.09 5.38
CA GLU A 110 6.43 -5.83 6.59
C GLU A 110 7.38 -6.97 6.21
N LEU A 111 6.99 -7.77 5.20
CA LEU A 111 7.75 -8.92 4.73
C LEU A 111 9.11 -8.57 4.10
N LEU A 112 9.23 -7.36 3.54
CA LEU A 112 10.50 -6.83 3.04
C LEU A 112 11.42 -6.42 4.20
N VAL A 113 10.85 -5.78 5.24
CA VAL A 113 11.65 -5.22 6.34
C VAL A 113 12.11 -6.31 7.31
N ASP A 114 11.30 -7.33 7.56
CA ASP A 114 11.64 -8.46 8.46
C ASP A 114 12.42 -9.59 7.76
N GLY A 115 12.58 -9.53 6.42
CA GLY A 115 13.30 -10.53 5.64
C GLY A 115 12.54 -11.83 5.42
N THR A 116 11.23 -11.87 5.64
CA THR A 116 10.41 -13.09 5.43
C THR A 116 10.52 -13.61 3.99
N ILE A 117 10.68 -12.72 3.01
CA ILE A 117 10.80 -13.08 1.58
C ILE A 117 12.17 -13.66 1.24
N ASP A 118 13.21 -13.42 2.05
CA ASP A 118 14.61 -13.75 1.73
C ASP A 118 14.84 -15.23 1.48
N ALA A 119 14.02 -16.10 2.09
CA ALA A 119 14.11 -17.55 1.90
C ALA A 119 13.87 -18.00 0.45
N TRP A 120 13.22 -17.18 -0.38
CA TRP A 120 12.96 -17.45 -1.80
C TRP A 120 13.88 -16.67 -2.74
N LEU A 121 14.78 -15.82 -2.21
CA LEU A 121 15.70 -15.02 -3.00
C LEU A 121 17.10 -15.63 -2.94
N GLY A 122 17.76 -15.71 -4.09
CA GLY A 122 19.13 -16.21 -4.18
C GLY A 122 20.16 -15.07 -4.11
N THR A 123 21.44 -15.44 -3.99
CA THR A 123 22.57 -14.48 -4.05
C THR A 123 22.66 -13.76 -5.40
N ASP A 124 22.01 -14.30 -6.43
CA ASP A 124 21.96 -13.75 -7.79
C ASP A 124 20.73 -12.90 -8.08
N THR A 125 19.91 -12.62 -7.08
CA THR A 125 18.77 -11.69 -7.18
C THR A 125 19.30 -10.29 -7.52
N ARG A 126 18.84 -9.72 -8.64
CA ARG A 126 19.29 -8.40 -9.15
C ARG A 126 18.15 -7.50 -9.56
N ARG A 127 17.02 -8.06 -9.92
CA ARG A 127 15.93 -7.29 -10.53
C ARG A 127 14.62 -7.51 -9.80
N VAL A 128 14.10 -6.42 -9.27
CA VAL A 128 12.79 -6.38 -8.60
C VAL A 128 11.82 -5.54 -9.44
N LEU A 129 10.57 -5.96 -9.52
CA LEU A 129 9.48 -5.18 -10.04
C LEU A 129 8.53 -4.85 -8.89
N ASP A 130 8.21 -3.58 -8.70
CA ASP A 130 7.06 -3.12 -7.94
C ASP A 130 5.93 -2.78 -8.93
N LEU A 131 4.96 -3.68 -9.06
CA LEU A 131 3.84 -3.59 -9.99
C LEU A 131 2.62 -2.98 -9.30
N CYS A 132 1.97 -2.01 -9.92
CA CYS A 132 0.96 -1.14 -9.31
C CYS A 132 1.56 -0.31 -8.16
N THR A 133 2.71 0.32 -8.44
CA THR A 133 3.58 0.96 -7.44
C THR A 133 2.92 2.09 -6.65
N GLY A 134 1.85 2.71 -7.19
CA GLY A 134 1.16 3.80 -6.55
C GLY A 134 2.11 4.97 -6.23
N ASN A 135 2.32 5.25 -4.94
CA ASN A 135 3.25 6.28 -4.49
C ASN A 135 4.72 5.85 -4.45
N GLY A 136 5.07 4.64 -4.88
CA GLY A 136 6.44 4.13 -4.94
C GLY A 136 6.96 3.55 -3.61
N SER A 137 6.13 3.38 -2.60
CA SER A 137 6.59 2.96 -1.27
C SER A 137 7.22 1.58 -1.25
N LEU A 138 6.63 0.58 -1.92
CA LEU A 138 7.22 -0.76 -1.99
C LEU A 138 8.53 -0.76 -2.79
N ALA A 139 8.61 0.00 -3.90
CA ALA A 139 9.86 0.14 -4.66
C ALA A 139 11.00 0.71 -3.82
N VAL A 140 10.71 1.77 -3.04
CA VAL A 140 11.68 2.40 -2.11
C VAL A 140 12.11 1.41 -1.03
N LEU A 141 11.16 0.73 -0.38
CA LEU A 141 11.46 -0.25 0.67
C LEU A 141 12.26 -1.45 0.12
N ALA A 142 11.92 -1.96 -1.07
CA ALA A 142 12.67 -3.03 -1.72
C ALA A 142 14.11 -2.60 -2.04
N ALA A 143 14.30 -1.37 -2.54
CA ALA A 143 15.63 -0.83 -2.80
C ALA A 143 16.45 -0.63 -1.51
N MET A 144 15.80 -0.29 -0.39
CA MET A 144 16.46 -0.18 0.91
C MET A 144 16.82 -1.56 1.50
N ALA A 145 15.89 -2.53 1.43
CA ALA A 145 16.09 -3.88 1.96
C ALA A 145 17.19 -4.63 1.18
N TYR A 146 17.24 -4.43 -0.14
CA TYR A 146 18.16 -5.14 -1.04
C TYR A 146 19.13 -4.17 -1.75
N PRO A 147 20.30 -3.86 -1.15
CA PRO A 147 21.22 -2.84 -1.69
C PRO A 147 21.75 -3.12 -3.10
N ASP A 148 21.85 -4.39 -3.51
CA ASP A 148 22.44 -4.83 -4.78
C ASP A 148 21.43 -4.96 -5.93
N VAL A 149 20.13 -4.69 -5.70
CA VAL A 149 19.10 -4.81 -6.74
C VAL A 149 18.82 -3.48 -7.42
N VAL A 150 18.35 -3.56 -8.66
CA VAL A 150 17.67 -2.47 -9.36
C VAL A 150 16.17 -2.75 -9.37
N VAL A 151 15.37 -1.71 -9.19
CA VAL A 151 13.91 -1.81 -9.09
C VAL A 151 13.29 -1.10 -10.29
N ASP A 152 12.46 -1.81 -11.03
CA ASP A 152 11.51 -1.20 -11.94
C ASP A 152 10.19 -1.01 -11.16
N ALA A 153 9.64 0.21 -11.12
CA ALA A 153 8.38 0.53 -10.44
C ALA A 153 7.36 0.97 -11.48
N SER A 154 6.27 0.23 -11.63
CA SER A 154 5.33 0.47 -12.73
C SER A 154 3.91 0.73 -12.25
N ASP A 155 3.21 1.62 -12.95
CA ASP A 155 1.81 1.93 -12.73
C ASP A 155 1.14 2.34 -14.04
N ILE A 156 -0.16 2.10 -14.16
CA ILE A 156 -0.97 2.57 -15.29
C ILE A 156 -1.25 4.08 -15.17
N SER A 157 -1.28 4.62 -13.95
CA SER A 157 -1.53 6.02 -13.64
C SER A 157 -0.24 6.84 -13.72
N GLY A 158 -0.11 7.70 -14.74
CA GLY A 158 0.98 8.67 -14.79
C GLY A 158 0.99 9.63 -13.58
N ALA A 159 -0.18 9.95 -13.03
CA ALA A 159 -0.30 10.81 -11.86
C ALA A 159 0.23 10.11 -10.58
N ALA A 160 0.03 8.80 -10.43
CA ALA A 160 0.64 8.03 -9.36
C ALA A 160 2.17 7.97 -9.51
N LEU A 161 2.67 7.78 -10.73
CA LEU A 161 4.12 7.82 -11.01
C LEU A 161 4.77 9.18 -10.72
N ASP A 162 4.03 10.29 -10.85
CA ASP A 162 4.52 11.60 -10.43
C ASP A 162 4.68 11.68 -8.90
N VAL A 163 3.79 11.04 -8.13
CA VAL A 163 3.95 10.91 -6.68
C VAL A 163 5.11 9.99 -6.33
N ALA A 164 5.24 8.84 -7.02
CA ALA A 164 6.35 7.91 -6.84
C ALA A 164 7.70 8.61 -7.08
N ARG A 165 7.80 9.48 -8.11
CA ARG A 165 9.01 10.26 -8.38
C ARG A 165 9.42 11.14 -7.20
N ILE A 166 8.47 11.82 -6.56
CA ILE A 166 8.73 12.63 -5.36
C ILE A 166 9.39 11.77 -4.28
N ASN A 167 8.89 10.54 -4.08
CA ASN A 167 9.43 9.64 -3.06
C ASN A 167 10.78 9.05 -3.44
N VAL A 168 10.98 8.65 -4.71
CA VAL A 168 12.28 8.20 -5.21
C VAL A 168 13.33 9.29 -5.02
N ASP A 169 13.00 10.54 -5.36
CA ASP A 169 13.89 11.70 -5.19
C ASP A 169 14.15 12.01 -3.72
N LYS A 170 13.11 11.98 -2.87
CA LYS A 170 13.19 12.19 -1.42
C LYS A 170 14.19 11.24 -0.76
N HIS A 171 14.25 9.98 -1.22
CA HIS A 171 15.14 8.96 -0.66
C HIS A 171 16.47 8.77 -1.41
N GLY A 172 16.74 9.59 -2.45
CA GLY A 172 17.99 9.54 -3.20
C GLY A 172 18.21 8.23 -3.97
N LEU A 173 17.12 7.63 -4.49
CA LEU A 173 17.15 6.30 -5.14
C LEU A 173 16.99 6.35 -6.67
N GLN A 174 17.20 7.51 -7.30
CA GLN A 174 16.99 7.73 -8.74
C GLN A 174 17.84 6.83 -9.63
N ASP A 175 19.05 6.47 -9.16
CA ASP A 175 19.97 5.60 -9.88
C ASP A 175 19.61 4.10 -9.75
N ARG A 176 18.69 3.77 -8.85
CA ARG A 176 18.30 2.39 -8.53
C ARG A 176 16.84 2.05 -8.85
N ILE A 177 15.97 3.06 -8.92
CA ILE A 177 14.54 2.88 -9.19
C ILE A 177 14.17 3.54 -10.50
N SER A 178 13.64 2.78 -11.45
CA SER A 178 13.13 3.25 -12.73
C SER A 178 11.60 3.29 -12.70
N LEU A 179 11.00 4.43 -12.98
CA LEU A 179 9.54 4.59 -13.03
C LEU A 179 9.03 4.36 -14.45
N LEU A 180 8.10 3.42 -14.61
CA LEU A 180 7.61 2.95 -15.91
C LEU A 180 6.08 3.03 -15.98
N LYS A 181 5.54 3.63 -17.03
CA LYS A 181 4.10 3.59 -17.28
C LYS A 181 3.73 2.32 -18.02
N SER A 182 2.90 1.46 -17.39
CA SER A 182 2.47 0.18 -17.97
C SER A 182 1.06 -0.19 -17.49
N ASP A 183 0.25 -0.74 -18.36
CA ASP A 183 -0.97 -1.45 -17.97
C ASP A 183 -0.59 -2.89 -17.61
N GLY A 184 -0.52 -3.17 -16.31
CA GLY A 184 0.04 -4.42 -15.82
C GLY A 184 1.45 -4.67 -16.37
N LEU A 185 1.70 -5.85 -16.90
CA LEU A 185 3.00 -6.28 -17.43
C LEU A 185 3.21 -5.95 -18.93
N LEU A 186 2.22 -5.35 -19.61
CA LEU A 186 2.22 -5.24 -21.08
C LEU A 186 3.40 -4.48 -21.69
N SER A 187 3.90 -3.45 -21.01
CA SER A 187 5.03 -2.63 -21.51
C SER A 187 6.39 -3.07 -20.95
N LEU A 188 6.41 -4.12 -20.12
CA LEU A 188 7.61 -4.60 -19.47
C LEU A 188 8.21 -5.75 -20.30
N THR A 189 9.52 -5.69 -20.55
CA THR A 189 10.19 -6.64 -21.46
C THR A 189 11.27 -7.47 -20.80
N LYS A 190 11.57 -7.19 -19.53
CA LYS A 190 12.67 -7.84 -18.80
C LYS A 190 12.12 -8.87 -17.84
N PRO A 191 12.81 -9.99 -17.61
CA PRO A 191 12.47 -10.89 -16.51
C PRO A 191 12.91 -10.32 -15.16
N TYR A 192 12.17 -10.68 -14.09
CA TYR A 192 12.41 -10.26 -12.71
C TYR A 192 12.63 -11.46 -11.80
N ASP A 193 13.49 -11.29 -10.81
CA ASP A 193 13.72 -12.28 -9.76
C ASP A 193 12.65 -12.21 -8.68
N LEU A 194 12.12 -11.00 -8.46
CA LEU A 194 11.03 -10.73 -7.53
C LEU A 194 10.04 -9.75 -8.17
N ILE A 195 8.77 -10.12 -8.20
CA ILE A 195 7.67 -9.21 -8.50
C ILE A 195 6.89 -8.99 -7.20
N LEU A 196 6.81 -7.75 -6.75
CA LEU A 196 5.94 -7.28 -5.67
C LEU A 196 4.69 -6.68 -6.32
N CYS A 197 3.52 -7.03 -5.81
CA CYS A 197 2.28 -6.48 -6.35
C CYS A 197 1.23 -6.30 -5.27
N ASN A 198 0.83 -5.06 -5.04
CA ASN A 198 -0.38 -4.72 -4.29
C ASN A 198 -1.38 -4.08 -5.26
N PRO A 199 -2.15 -4.90 -6.01
CA PRO A 199 -3.03 -4.42 -7.07
C PRO A 199 -4.38 -3.97 -6.52
N PRO A 200 -5.25 -3.36 -7.36
CA PRO A 200 -6.65 -3.23 -7.02
C PRO A 200 -7.31 -4.62 -6.92
N TYR A 201 -7.85 -4.94 -5.74
CA TYR A 201 -8.47 -6.25 -5.45
C TYR A 201 -9.83 -6.15 -4.75
N VAL A 202 -10.31 -4.95 -4.43
CA VAL A 202 -11.57 -4.81 -3.67
C VAL A 202 -12.74 -5.28 -4.53
N ASN A 203 -13.52 -6.24 -4.02
CA ASN A 203 -14.70 -6.77 -4.69
C ASN A 203 -15.84 -5.74 -4.80
N ALA A 204 -16.79 -5.95 -5.71
CA ALA A 204 -17.85 -4.99 -6.00
C ALA A 204 -18.75 -4.67 -4.80
N LYS A 205 -19.02 -5.66 -3.93
CA LYS A 205 -19.82 -5.46 -2.72
C LYS A 205 -19.10 -4.55 -1.72
N SER A 206 -17.81 -4.80 -1.50
CA SER A 206 -16.96 -4.00 -0.61
C SER A 206 -16.76 -2.59 -1.16
N MET A 207 -16.56 -2.41 -2.48
CA MET A 207 -16.50 -1.10 -3.13
C MET A 207 -17.75 -0.26 -2.87
N ALA A 208 -18.94 -0.87 -2.95
CA ALA A 208 -20.20 -0.18 -2.68
C ALA A 208 -20.36 0.25 -1.21
N ALA A 209 -19.71 -0.46 -0.29
CA ALA A 209 -19.80 -0.24 1.15
C ALA A 209 -18.63 0.58 1.74
N LEU A 210 -17.68 1.03 0.92
CA LEU A 210 -16.52 1.80 1.39
C LEU A 210 -16.93 3.05 2.18
N PRO A 211 -16.29 3.32 3.32
CA PRO A 211 -16.39 4.60 4.03
C PRO A 211 -15.98 5.79 3.15
N ALA A 212 -16.38 6.98 3.53
CA ALA A 212 -16.08 8.20 2.78
C ALA A 212 -14.58 8.44 2.64
N GLU A 213 -13.80 8.09 3.65
CA GLU A 213 -12.35 8.22 3.71
C GLU A 213 -11.65 7.38 2.61
N TYR A 214 -12.11 6.14 2.40
CA TYR A 214 -11.60 5.27 1.33
C TYR A 214 -12.06 5.72 -0.06
N ARG A 215 -13.23 6.37 -0.16
CA ARG A 215 -13.70 6.96 -1.44
C ARG A 215 -12.93 8.22 -1.84
N ALA A 216 -12.19 8.82 -0.91
CA ALA A 216 -11.28 9.91 -1.22
C ALA A 216 -10.00 9.44 -1.93
N GLU A 217 -9.70 8.14 -1.88
CA GLU A 217 -8.60 7.52 -2.62
C GLU A 217 -8.99 7.24 -4.07
N PRO A 218 -8.02 7.11 -5.00
CA PRO A 218 -8.32 6.78 -6.39
C PRO A 218 -9.04 5.43 -6.51
N ALA A 219 -10.24 5.41 -7.08
CA ALA A 219 -10.98 4.17 -7.32
C ALA A 219 -10.18 3.17 -8.19
N LEU A 220 -9.34 3.68 -9.09
CA LEU A 220 -8.41 2.90 -9.92
C LEU A 220 -7.50 1.99 -9.09
N ALA A 221 -7.11 2.41 -7.89
CA ALA A 221 -6.20 1.68 -7.02
C ALA A 221 -6.90 0.72 -6.06
N LEU A 222 -8.24 0.75 -5.99
CA LEU A 222 -9.04 -0.08 -5.10
C LEU A 222 -9.87 -1.11 -5.84
N ASP A 223 -10.55 -0.69 -6.93
CA ASP A 223 -11.56 -1.50 -7.62
C ASP A 223 -10.93 -2.61 -8.47
N GLY A 224 -11.05 -3.86 -7.99
CA GLY A 224 -10.58 -5.05 -8.66
C GLY A 224 -11.51 -5.59 -9.77
N ASN A 225 -12.61 -4.88 -10.13
CA ASN A 225 -13.67 -5.37 -11.03
C ASN A 225 -13.69 -4.65 -12.39
N ARG A 226 -12.55 -4.16 -12.85
CA ARG A 226 -12.47 -3.24 -14.01
C ARG A 226 -12.76 -3.89 -15.37
N GLN A 227 -12.78 -5.22 -15.46
CA GLN A 227 -13.10 -5.97 -16.68
C GLN A 227 -14.52 -6.57 -16.65
N GLY A 228 -15.34 -6.12 -15.69
CA GLY A 228 -16.73 -6.55 -15.56
C GLY A 228 -16.97 -7.70 -14.59
N GLY A 229 -15.95 -8.11 -13.86
CA GLY A 229 -16.06 -9.03 -12.73
C GLY A 229 -16.77 -8.41 -11.53
N SER A 230 -16.92 -9.18 -10.45
CA SER A 230 -17.50 -8.71 -9.19
C SER A 230 -16.75 -9.20 -7.96
N ASP A 231 -15.77 -10.07 -8.16
CA ASP A 231 -15.02 -10.74 -7.09
C ASP A 231 -13.68 -10.06 -6.76
N GLY A 232 -13.33 -8.98 -7.47
CA GLY A 232 -12.07 -8.26 -7.26
C GLY A 232 -10.85 -8.89 -7.94
N MET A 233 -11.03 -9.98 -8.71
CA MET A 233 -9.91 -10.76 -9.24
C MET A 233 -9.55 -10.45 -10.70
N ASP A 234 -10.17 -9.47 -11.36
CA ASP A 234 -9.95 -9.22 -12.78
C ASP A 234 -8.47 -8.96 -13.13
N PHE A 235 -7.83 -8.04 -12.40
CA PHE A 235 -6.42 -7.76 -12.61
C PHE A 235 -5.55 -8.96 -12.25
N ILE A 236 -5.86 -9.66 -11.17
CA ILE A 236 -5.10 -10.81 -10.68
C ILE A 236 -5.13 -11.97 -11.69
N ARG A 237 -6.27 -12.22 -12.36
CA ARG A 237 -6.36 -13.18 -13.45
C ARG A 237 -5.38 -12.85 -14.57
N THR A 238 -5.36 -11.60 -15.01
CA THR A 238 -4.44 -11.12 -16.04
C THR A 238 -2.98 -11.23 -15.60
N LEU A 239 -2.68 -10.82 -14.36
CA LEU A 239 -1.34 -10.89 -13.78
C LEU A 239 -0.81 -12.34 -13.75
N LEU A 240 -1.56 -13.27 -13.18
CA LEU A 240 -1.14 -14.66 -13.05
C LEU A 240 -0.96 -15.35 -14.42
N TYR A 241 -1.72 -14.93 -15.43
CA TYR A 241 -1.53 -15.41 -16.81
C TYR A 241 -0.23 -14.89 -17.44
N GLN A 242 0.13 -13.63 -17.19
CA GLN A 242 1.28 -12.98 -17.81
C GLN A 242 2.59 -13.19 -17.04
N ALA A 243 2.53 -13.30 -15.70
CA ALA A 243 3.69 -13.37 -14.83
C ALA A 243 4.74 -14.43 -15.21
N PRO A 244 4.39 -15.65 -15.71
CA PRO A 244 5.39 -16.64 -16.12
C PRO A 244 6.39 -16.16 -17.18
N ALA A 245 5.97 -15.22 -18.04
CA ALA A 245 6.84 -14.66 -19.08
C ALA A 245 7.75 -13.52 -18.57
N HIS A 246 7.47 -13.02 -17.36
CA HIS A 246 8.16 -11.90 -16.73
C HIS A 246 8.96 -12.28 -15.47
N LEU A 247 8.96 -13.55 -15.09
CA LEU A 247 9.78 -14.07 -14.01
C LEU A 247 11.00 -14.81 -14.56
N THR A 248 12.12 -14.71 -13.87
CA THR A 248 13.26 -15.62 -14.07
C THR A 248 12.85 -17.04 -13.66
N ALA A 249 13.66 -18.05 -14.01
CA ALA A 249 13.33 -19.46 -13.71
C ALA A 249 13.11 -19.70 -12.21
N GLU A 250 13.89 -19.01 -11.35
CA GLU A 250 13.79 -19.08 -9.89
C GLU A 250 12.98 -17.89 -9.31
N GLY A 251 12.39 -17.07 -10.18
CA GLY A 251 11.67 -15.86 -9.78
C GLY A 251 10.39 -16.17 -9.02
N VAL A 252 9.98 -15.20 -8.18
CA VAL A 252 8.76 -15.29 -7.37
C VAL A 252 7.89 -14.05 -7.51
N LEU A 253 6.58 -14.25 -7.39
CA LEU A 253 5.59 -13.19 -7.28
C LEU A 253 5.08 -13.17 -5.84
N VAL A 254 5.17 -12.02 -5.17
CA VAL A 254 4.54 -11.73 -3.88
C VAL A 254 3.35 -10.82 -4.14
N LEU A 255 2.17 -11.31 -3.82
CA LEU A 255 0.90 -10.68 -4.16
C LEU A 255 0.06 -10.42 -2.92
N GLU A 256 -0.34 -9.17 -2.71
CA GLU A 256 -1.31 -8.80 -1.70
C GLU A 256 -2.73 -8.84 -2.29
N ILE A 257 -3.65 -9.42 -1.53
CA ILE A 257 -5.06 -9.52 -1.88
C ILE A 257 -5.98 -9.05 -0.74
N GLY A 258 -5.41 -8.53 0.34
CA GLY A 258 -6.17 -8.07 1.51
C GLY A 258 -7.12 -9.15 2.04
N ASN A 259 -8.35 -8.78 2.32
CA ASN A 259 -9.36 -9.69 2.87
C ASN A 259 -10.08 -10.55 1.82
N GLU A 260 -9.53 -10.66 0.59
CA GLU A 260 -10.20 -11.32 -0.54
C GLU A 260 -9.77 -12.79 -0.74
N ARG A 261 -9.16 -13.44 0.27
CA ARG A 261 -8.70 -14.83 0.17
C ARG A 261 -9.79 -15.79 -0.34
N HIS A 262 -11.01 -15.65 0.15
CA HIS A 262 -12.14 -16.48 -0.28
C HIS A 262 -12.40 -16.35 -1.79
N HIS A 263 -12.36 -15.13 -2.34
CA HIS A 263 -12.53 -14.88 -3.77
C HIS A 263 -11.34 -15.39 -4.58
N PHE A 264 -10.12 -15.23 -4.05
CA PHE A 264 -8.92 -15.75 -4.68
C PHE A 264 -8.93 -17.28 -4.77
N GLU A 265 -9.20 -17.97 -3.67
CA GLU A 265 -9.28 -19.46 -3.66
C GLU A 265 -10.41 -19.99 -4.56
N ALA A 266 -11.54 -19.26 -4.65
CA ALA A 266 -12.61 -19.60 -5.57
C ALA A 266 -12.24 -19.39 -7.04
N ALA A 267 -11.50 -18.33 -7.36
CA ALA A 267 -11.03 -18.04 -8.72
C ALA A 267 -9.89 -18.97 -9.15
N PHE A 268 -9.02 -19.39 -8.21
CA PHE A 268 -7.82 -20.19 -8.50
C PHE A 268 -7.71 -21.47 -7.64
N PRO A 269 -8.70 -22.38 -7.67
CA PRO A 269 -8.84 -23.48 -6.72
C PRO A 269 -7.74 -24.56 -6.82
N LYS A 270 -6.89 -24.51 -7.84
CA LYS A 270 -5.80 -25.47 -8.08
C LYS A 270 -4.42 -24.82 -8.10
N LEU A 271 -4.35 -23.53 -7.83
CA LEU A 271 -3.07 -22.81 -7.75
C LEU A 271 -2.45 -23.09 -6.38
N ASP A 272 -1.28 -23.69 -6.38
CA ASP A 272 -0.49 -23.90 -5.17
C ASP A 272 0.25 -22.62 -4.82
N VAL A 273 -0.03 -22.07 -3.64
CA VAL A 273 0.56 -20.81 -3.16
C VAL A 273 1.04 -20.96 -1.73
N VAL A 274 2.02 -20.15 -1.35
CA VAL A 274 2.48 -20.03 0.03
C VAL A 274 1.83 -18.77 0.63
N TRP A 275 0.99 -18.94 1.62
CA TRP A 275 0.45 -17.83 2.40
C TRP A 275 1.50 -17.33 3.38
N LEU A 276 1.81 -16.04 3.33
CA LEU A 276 2.83 -15.42 4.16
C LEU A 276 2.19 -14.79 5.41
N PRO A 277 2.74 -15.05 6.61
CA PRO A 277 2.23 -14.43 7.83
C PRO A 277 2.55 -12.94 7.87
N THR A 278 1.57 -12.13 8.26
CA THR A 278 1.69 -10.69 8.46
C THR A 278 1.07 -10.31 9.81
N SER A 279 1.27 -9.07 10.24
CA SER A 279 0.63 -8.55 11.46
C SER A 279 -0.90 -8.62 11.43
N ALA A 280 -1.50 -8.66 10.23
CA ALA A 280 -2.95 -8.77 10.04
C ALA A 280 -3.46 -10.22 9.91
N GLY A 281 -2.58 -11.22 9.84
CA GLY A 281 -2.93 -12.64 9.69
C GLY A 281 -2.14 -13.35 8.60
N ILE A 282 -2.62 -14.54 8.20
CA ILE A 282 -1.96 -15.41 7.22
C ILE A 282 -2.77 -15.54 5.91
N ASP A 283 -3.63 -14.61 5.63
CA ASP A 283 -4.63 -14.71 4.53
C ASP A 283 -4.66 -13.49 3.61
N GLN A 284 -3.69 -12.59 3.73
CA GLN A 284 -3.69 -11.32 3.00
C GLN A 284 -2.59 -11.19 1.95
N VAL A 285 -1.47 -11.89 2.14
CA VAL A 285 -0.34 -11.90 1.22
C VAL A 285 0.03 -13.33 0.87
N LEU A 286 0.26 -13.58 -0.40
CA LEU A 286 0.70 -14.87 -0.90
C LEU A 286 1.96 -14.75 -1.76
N LEU A 287 2.69 -15.86 -1.85
CA LEU A 287 3.82 -16.03 -2.73
C LEU A 287 3.55 -17.21 -3.67
N VAL A 288 3.89 -17.01 -4.95
CA VAL A 288 3.85 -18.06 -5.96
C VAL A 288 5.14 -18.03 -6.79
N THR A 289 5.72 -19.21 -7.06
CA THR A 289 6.96 -19.33 -7.81
C THR A 289 6.73 -19.38 -9.32
N ALA A 290 7.72 -18.99 -10.11
CA ALA A 290 7.70 -19.14 -11.56
C ALA A 290 7.40 -20.57 -11.97
N THR A 291 8.00 -21.55 -11.29
CA THR A 291 7.79 -23.00 -11.55
C THR A 291 6.32 -23.39 -11.37
N THR A 292 5.66 -22.94 -10.30
CA THR A 292 4.24 -23.20 -10.07
C THR A 292 3.37 -22.60 -11.18
N LEU A 293 3.65 -21.35 -11.57
CA LEU A 293 2.88 -20.64 -12.60
C LEU A 293 3.05 -21.26 -14.01
N GLN A 294 4.18 -21.94 -14.27
CA GLN A 294 4.47 -22.59 -15.56
C GLN A 294 3.85 -23.98 -15.68
N THR A 295 3.27 -24.55 -14.64
CA THR A 295 2.68 -25.88 -14.70
C THR A 295 1.47 -25.92 -15.67
N PRO A 296 1.31 -27.00 -16.49
CA PRO A 296 0.21 -27.08 -17.46
C PRO A 296 -1.19 -26.96 -16.83
N SER A 297 -1.37 -27.46 -15.61
CA SER A 297 -2.63 -27.35 -14.87
C SER A 297 -2.97 -25.91 -14.52
N THR A 298 -1.98 -25.10 -14.14
CA THR A 298 -2.15 -23.67 -13.83
C THR A 298 -2.43 -22.86 -15.10
N GLN A 299 -1.69 -23.11 -16.19
CA GLN A 299 -1.89 -22.41 -17.46
C GLN A 299 -3.26 -22.67 -18.09
N LEU A 300 -3.84 -23.87 -17.95
CA LEU A 300 -5.18 -24.18 -18.44
C LEU A 300 -6.28 -23.43 -17.70
N LEU A 301 -6.14 -23.25 -16.38
CA LEU A 301 -7.12 -22.55 -15.55
C LEU A 301 -7.18 -21.05 -15.86
N VAL A 302 -6.02 -20.44 -16.08
CA VAL A 302 -5.93 -19.01 -16.40
C VAL A 302 -6.37 -18.72 -17.86
N ARG A 303 -6.23 -19.69 -18.79
CA ARG A 303 -6.66 -19.54 -20.19
C ARG A 303 -8.18 -19.60 -20.38
N VAL A 304 -8.90 -20.35 -19.57
CA VAL A 304 -10.35 -20.51 -19.73
C VAL A 304 -11.09 -19.21 -19.47
N ASP A 305 -10.61 -18.43 -18.52
CA ASP A 305 -11.22 -17.12 -18.21
C ASP A 305 -10.82 -16.01 -19.20
N SER A 306 -9.66 -16.11 -19.87
CA SER A 306 -9.24 -15.15 -20.89
C SER A 306 -10.00 -15.27 -22.22
N ALA A 307 -10.60 -16.44 -22.53
CA ALA A 307 -11.44 -16.64 -23.71
C ALA A 307 -12.83 -15.96 -23.59
N ALA A 308 -13.23 -15.54 -22.40
CA ALA A 308 -14.43 -14.75 -22.16
C ALA A 308 -14.21 -13.24 -22.36
N LEU A 309 -13.00 -12.81 -22.67
CA LEU A 309 -12.58 -11.41 -22.82
C LEU A 309 -12.40 -10.95 -24.28
N ASN A 310 -12.78 -11.78 -25.28
CA ASN A 310 -12.78 -11.44 -26.72
C ASN A 310 -14.20 -11.24 -27.27
#